data_57c306792f90730d101530b4213eba30
#
_entry.id   57c306792f90730d101530b4213eba30
#
_cell.length_a   1.000
_cell.length_b   1.000
_cell.length_c   1.000
_cell.angle_alpha   90.00
_cell.angle_beta   90.00
_cell.angle_gamma   90.00
#
_symmetry.space_group_name_H-M   'P 1'
#
loop_
_entity.id
_entity.type
_entity.pdbx_description
1 polymer ?
#
loop_
_entity_poly.entity_id
_entity_poly.type
_entity_poly.pdbx_seq_one_letter_code
_entity_poly.pdbx_strand_id
1 'polypeptide(L)'
;MQLAAPWQVLKLRHDENARRYDIWVGVEAPRQWFGFVRRGPEVPVEHYSWRHVNFGDWRVHLHVALPVGSTLEGLPWAGEFDMPFSNQLARQIFALLKADVSLQRICDLLDLPVSELWRFRYALDTGRLNVGEIAPEAIKVDEATDSDIPSLDDPVWAALVDGKLEIDIRVLGLKLMLSRLRAQMEKITDAEIRDLKLQEFQRYFAKNKQMLSHELAQLREGAASV
;
A
#
# COMPACT_ATOMS: atom_id res chain seq x y z
N MET A 1 -16.41 8.12 3.51
CA MET A 1 -16.33 6.90 4.35
C MET A 1 -17.60 6.09 4.10
N GLN A 2 -17.46 4.87 3.61
CA GLN A 2 -18.61 3.98 3.35
C GLN A 2 -18.80 3.08 4.57
N LEU A 3 -19.68 3.49 5.49
CA LEU A 3 -20.08 2.67 6.62
C LEU A 3 -21.36 1.91 6.23
N ALA A 4 -21.29 0.58 6.29
CA ALA A 4 -22.46 -0.29 6.15
C ALA A 4 -22.91 -0.79 7.53
N ALA A 5 -24.19 -1.04 7.70
CA ALA A 5 -24.70 -1.66 8.93
C ALA A 5 -23.92 -2.96 9.21
N PRO A 6 -23.58 -3.25 10.47
CA PRO A 6 -24.03 -2.60 11.70
C PRO A 6 -23.19 -1.40 12.18
N TRP A 7 -22.18 -0.98 11.40
CA TRP A 7 -21.23 0.06 11.76
C TRP A 7 -21.82 1.46 11.60
N GLN A 8 -21.58 2.34 12.57
CA GLN A 8 -22.01 3.73 12.53
C GLN A 8 -21.02 4.64 13.25
N VAL A 9 -21.13 5.95 12.99
CA VAL A 9 -20.39 6.97 13.74
C VAL A 9 -21.03 7.14 15.12
N LEU A 10 -20.26 6.80 16.16
CA LEU A 10 -20.70 6.96 17.55
C LEU A 10 -20.39 8.35 18.10
N LYS A 11 -19.27 8.94 17.64
CA LYS A 11 -18.80 10.24 18.12
C LYS A 11 -17.96 10.90 17.03
N LEU A 12 -18.09 12.22 16.91
CA LEU A 12 -17.24 13.09 16.12
C LEU A 12 -16.67 14.18 17.00
N ARG A 13 -15.39 14.42 16.91
CA ARG A 13 -14.69 15.55 17.49
C ARG A 13 -13.90 16.26 16.39
N HIS A 14 -13.89 17.58 16.40
CA HIS A 14 -13.01 18.37 15.55
C HIS A 14 -12.08 19.24 16.40
N ASP A 15 -10.88 19.45 15.92
CA ASP A 15 -9.87 20.32 16.49
C ASP A 15 -9.45 21.32 15.41
N GLU A 16 -9.91 22.56 15.55
CA GLU A 16 -9.65 23.64 14.59
C GLU A 16 -8.17 24.01 14.54
N ASN A 17 -7.49 24.02 15.69
CA ASN A 17 -6.08 24.39 15.75
C ASN A 17 -5.20 23.32 15.05
N ALA A 18 -5.52 22.04 15.25
CA ALA A 18 -4.82 20.94 14.63
C ALA A 18 -5.35 20.59 13.23
N ARG A 19 -6.44 21.23 12.77
CA ARG A 19 -7.17 20.85 11.56
C ARG A 19 -7.41 19.35 11.47
N ARG A 20 -8.03 18.79 12.53
CA ARG A 20 -8.20 17.36 12.68
C ARG A 20 -9.62 16.97 13.05
N TYR A 21 -10.13 15.92 12.39
CA TYR A 21 -11.32 15.18 12.80
C TYR A 21 -10.91 13.87 13.45
N ASP A 22 -11.45 13.61 14.62
CA ASP A 22 -11.43 12.31 15.30
C ASP A 22 -12.84 11.72 15.22
N ILE A 23 -12.96 10.54 14.59
CA ILE A 23 -14.24 9.87 14.34
C ILE A 23 -14.21 8.51 15.02
N TRP A 24 -15.10 8.31 15.97
CA TRP A 24 -15.28 7.01 16.62
C TRP A 24 -16.34 6.22 15.88
N VAL A 25 -15.96 5.04 15.41
CA VAL A 25 -16.81 4.10 14.69
C VAL A 25 -17.06 2.89 15.58
N GLY A 26 -18.25 2.39 15.59
CA GLY A 26 -18.62 1.20 16.35
C GLY A 26 -20.01 0.70 16.00
N VAL A 27 -20.40 -0.35 16.67
CA VAL A 27 -21.76 -0.91 16.58
C VAL A 27 -22.56 -0.36 17.76
N GLU A 28 -23.73 0.22 17.50
CA GLU A 28 -24.60 0.67 18.57
C GLU A 28 -25.09 -0.55 19.37
N ALA A 29 -24.84 -0.53 20.68
CA ALA A 29 -25.42 -1.55 21.54
C ALA A 29 -26.96 -1.47 21.43
N PRO A 30 -27.67 -2.60 21.32
CA PRO A 30 -29.13 -2.59 21.22
C PRO A 30 -29.69 -1.84 22.42
N ARG A 31 -30.48 -0.76 22.16
CA ARG A 31 -31.19 -0.01 23.20
C ARG A 31 -32.14 -0.97 23.89
N GLN A 32 -31.80 -1.32 25.14
CA GLN A 32 -32.74 -2.07 25.96
C GLN A 32 -33.86 -1.13 26.42
N TRP A 33 -35.03 -1.38 25.87
CA TRP A 33 -36.28 -0.75 26.28
C TRP A 33 -36.67 -1.31 27.66
N PHE A 34 -36.73 -0.51 28.69
CA PHE A 34 -36.93 -0.82 30.12
C PHE A 34 -35.64 -0.91 30.96
N GLY A 35 -34.88 0.15 31.11
CA GLY A 35 -34.12 0.53 32.33
C GLY A 35 -33.21 -0.47 33.07
N PHE A 36 -33.21 -1.74 32.72
CA PHE A 36 -32.34 -2.76 33.30
C PHE A 36 -31.13 -3.02 32.41
N VAL A 37 -30.06 -2.29 32.66
CA VAL A 37 -28.76 -2.60 32.09
C VAL A 37 -28.27 -3.90 32.74
N ARG A 38 -28.50 -5.05 32.11
CA ARG A 38 -27.66 -6.21 32.35
C ARG A 38 -26.28 -5.87 31.80
N ARG A 39 -25.36 -5.48 32.68
CA ARG A 39 -23.93 -5.53 32.36
C ARG A 39 -23.63 -7.01 32.06
N GLY A 40 -23.58 -7.34 30.77
CA GLY A 40 -22.93 -8.58 30.35
C GLY A 40 -21.48 -8.60 30.84
N PRO A 41 -20.82 -9.74 30.84
CA PRO A 41 -19.41 -9.82 31.18
C PRO A 41 -18.66 -8.77 30.34
N GLU A 42 -17.80 -7.96 30.98
CA GLU A 42 -16.94 -7.01 30.27
C GLU A 42 -16.04 -7.82 29.34
N VAL A 43 -16.38 -7.81 28.06
CA VAL A 43 -15.52 -8.39 27.03
C VAL A 43 -14.33 -7.45 26.88
N PRO A 44 -13.10 -7.94 27.02
CA PRO A 44 -11.93 -7.10 26.81
C PRO A 44 -11.95 -6.54 25.39
N VAL A 45 -11.72 -5.22 25.28
CA VAL A 45 -11.72 -4.50 24.01
C VAL A 45 -10.33 -3.98 23.70
N GLU A 46 -9.98 -4.02 22.44
CA GLU A 46 -8.79 -3.40 21.88
C GLU A 46 -9.17 -2.13 21.13
N HIS A 47 -8.33 -1.11 21.27
CA HIS A 47 -8.52 0.19 20.65
C HIS A 47 -7.59 0.34 19.46
N TYR A 48 -8.18 0.64 18.30
CA TYR A 48 -7.45 0.87 17.07
C TYR A 48 -7.64 2.31 16.61
N SER A 49 -6.61 2.86 15.98
CA SER A 49 -6.67 4.19 15.39
C SER A 49 -5.90 4.21 14.08
N TRP A 50 -6.54 4.70 13.03
CA TRP A 50 -5.96 4.84 11.71
C TRP A 50 -6.12 6.26 11.18
N ARG A 51 -5.09 6.72 10.52
CA ARG A 51 -5.17 7.89 9.65
C ARG A 51 -6.05 7.52 8.44
N HIS A 52 -7.08 8.33 8.16
CA HIS A 52 -7.98 8.15 7.02
C HIS A 52 -7.72 9.22 5.96
N VAL A 53 -8.38 9.11 4.80
CA VAL A 53 -8.31 10.11 3.73
C VAL A 53 -8.74 11.47 4.27
N ASN A 54 -8.02 12.52 3.86
CA ASN A 54 -8.31 13.90 4.27
C ASN A 54 -9.70 14.34 3.82
N PHE A 55 -10.34 15.17 4.61
CA PHE A 55 -11.52 15.90 4.23
C PHE A 55 -11.12 17.36 3.95
N GLY A 56 -10.89 17.69 2.69
CA GLY A 56 -10.24 18.94 2.31
C GLY A 56 -8.85 19.04 2.97
N ASP A 57 -8.61 20.15 3.67
CA ASP A 57 -7.36 20.40 4.40
C ASP A 57 -7.35 19.80 5.82
N TRP A 58 -8.37 19.01 6.18
CA TRP A 58 -8.50 18.44 7.50
C TRP A 58 -8.03 16.98 7.54
N ARG A 59 -7.17 16.68 8.49
CA ARG A 59 -6.73 15.31 8.79
C ARG A 59 -7.87 14.54 9.46
N VAL A 60 -8.10 13.30 9.02
CA VAL A 60 -9.13 12.44 9.61
C VAL A 60 -8.48 11.25 10.29
N HIS A 61 -8.84 11.01 11.55
CA HIS A 61 -8.45 9.82 12.31
C HIS A 61 -9.71 9.03 12.68
N LEU A 62 -9.66 7.74 12.40
CA LEU A 62 -10.72 6.80 12.78
C LEU A 62 -10.29 6.07 14.05
N HIS A 63 -11.18 5.98 15.00
CA HIS A 63 -10.99 5.25 16.25
C HIS A 63 -12.06 4.18 16.37
N VAL A 64 -11.66 2.97 16.71
CA VAL A 64 -12.56 1.82 16.85
C VAL A 64 -12.19 1.06 18.11
N ALA A 65 -13.19 0.67 18.88
CA ALA A 65 -13.05 -0.25 20.00
C ALA A 65 -13.70 -1.58 19.63
N LEU A 66 -12.94 -2.65 19.64
CA LEU A 66 -13.39 -3.98 19.22
C LEU A 66 -13.14 -5.01 20.31
N PRO A 67 -14.03 -5.98 20.50
CA PRO A 67 -13.73 -7.16 21.28
C PRO A 67 -12.47 -7.86 20.77
N VAL A 68 -11.65 -8.36 21.68
CA VAL A 68 -10.45 -9.14 21.33
C VAL A 68 -10.84 -10.32 20.41
N GLY A 69 -10.12 -10.46 19.31
CA GLY A 69 -10.38 -11.52 18.30
C GLY A 69 -11.42 -11.15 17.25
N SER A 70 -11.90 -9.90 17.22
CA SER A 70 -12.76 -9.42 16.13
C SER A 70 -11.96 -9.30 14.83
N THR A 71 -12.61 -9.56 13.67
CA THR A 71 -12.04 -9.36 12.35
C THR A 71 -12.53 -8.05 11.74
N LEU A 72 -11.66 -7.38 11.00
CA LEU A 72 -11.96 -6.16 10.25
C LEU A 72 -11.84 -6.39 8.74
N GLU A 73 -11.75 -7.64 8.34
CA GLU A 73 -11.62 -8.03 6.94
C GLU A 73 -12.77 -7.49 6.10
N GLY A 74 -12.44 -7.02 4.90
CA GLY A 74 -13.43 -6.51 3.95
C GLY A 74 -14.03 -5.14 4.29
N LEU A 75 -13.60 -4.46 5.35
CA LEU A 75 -14.09 -3.13 5.71
C LEU A 75 -13.20 -2.04 5.11
N PRO A 76 -13.64 -1.31 4.06
CA PRO A 76 -12.80 -0.36 3.34
C PRO A 76 -12.35 0.84 4.20
N TRP A 77 -13.09 1.17 5.25
CA TRP A 77 -12.80 2.26 6.17
C TRP A 77 -11.84 1.86 7.30
N ALA A 78 -11.72 0.57 7.60
CA ALA A 78 -10.78 0.04 8.60
C ALA A 78 -9.34 0.04 8.05
N GLY A 79 -8.39 -0.37 8.86
CA GLY A 79 -7.01 -0.60 8.48
C GLY A 79 -6.49 -1.89 9.12
N GLU A 80 -5.30 -2.30 8.73
CA GLU A 80 -4.59 -3.40 9.36
C GLU A 80 -4.20 -3.02 10.80
N PHE A 81 -4.16 -4.01 11.71
CA PHE A 81 -3.99 -3.79 13.14
C PHE A 81 -2.68 -3.07 13.50
N ASP A 82 -1.60 -3.35 12.81
CA ASP A 82 -0.29 -2.76 13.08
C ASP A 82 0.11 -1.65 12.08
N MET A 83 -0.82 -1.23 11.20
CA MET A 83 -0.57 -0.19 10.20
C MET A 83 -1.19 1.15 10.61
N PRO A 84 -0.55 2.27 10.21
CA PRO A 84 -1.04 3.60 10.60
C PRO A 84 -2.21 4.10 9.76
N PHE A 85 -2.52 3.45 8.63
CA PHE A 85 -3.47 3.94 7.64
C PHE A 85 -4.69 3.03 7.50
N SER A 86 -5.85 3.65 7.27
CA SER A 86 -7.03 2.91 6.83
C SER A 86 -6.81 2.33 5.43
N ASN A 87 -7.51 1.27 5.08
CA ASN A 87 -7.44 0.62 3.78
C ASN A 87 -7.68 1.60 2.63
N GLN A 88 -8.58 2.56 2.79
CA GLN A 88 -8.83 3.57 1.77
C GLN A 88 -7.64 4.52 1.55
N LEU A 89 -6.98 4.97 2.63
CA LEU A 89 -5.78 5.81 2.51
C LEU A 89 -4.59 4.99 2.00
N ALA A 90 -4.45 3.74 2.44
CA ALA A 90 -3.43 2.82 1.97
C ALA A 90 -3.51 2.60 0.45
N ARG A 91 -4.73 2.44 -0.10
CA ARG A 91 -4.98 2.38 -1.55
C ARG A 91 -4.51 3.64 -2.28
N GLN A 92 -4.85 4.80 -1.74
CA GLN A 92 -4.46 6.07 -2.34
C GLN A 92 -2.93 6.23 -2.35
N ILE A 93 -2.26 5.89 -1.25
CA ILE A 93 -0.79 5.90 -1.16
C ILE A 93 -0.20 4.92 -2.18
N PHE A 94 -0.74 3.70 -2.26
CA PHE A 94 -0.28 2.68 -3.20
C PHE A 94 -0.42 3.13 -4.66
N ALA A 95 -1.56 3.74 -5.02
CA ALA A 95 -1.78 4.29 -6.35
C ALA A 95 -0.77 5.39 -6.69
N LEU A 96 -0.43 6.27 -5.74
CA LEU A 96 0.59 7.30 -5.93
C LEU A 96 1.99 6.69 -6.10
N LEU A 97 2.32 5.62 -5.36
CA LEU A 97 3.57 4.88 -5.53
C LEU A 97 3.64 4.22 -6.93
N LYS A 98 2.56 3.63 -7.39
CA LYS A 98 2.45 3.08 -8.76
C LYS A 98 2.65 4.19 -9.83
N ALA A 99 2.16 5.38 -9.57
CA ALA A 99 2.36 6.56 -10.43
C ALA A 99 3.75 7.23 -10.28
N ASP A 100 4.74 6.55 -9.67
CA ASP A 100 6.12 7.05 -9.44
C ASP A 100 6.19 8.39 -8.68
N VAL A 101 5.19 8.68 -7.85
CA VAL A 101 5.23 9.85 -6.98
C VAL A 101 6.21 9.58 -5.84
N SER A 102 7.16 10.49 -5.64
CA SER A 102 8.17 10.33 -4.58
C SER A 102 7.55 10.33 -3.18
N LEU A 103 8.15 9.59 -2.23
CA LEU A 103 7.67 9.52 -0.84
C LEU A 103 7.51 10.91 -0.22
N GLN A 104 8.48 11.81 -0.45
CA GLN A 104 8.38 13.19 0.04
C GLN A 104 7.14 13.90 -0.51
N ARG A 105 6.87 13.74 -1.82
CA ARG A 105 5.70 14.36 -2.45
C ARG A 105 4.39 13.78 -1.94
N ILE A 106 4.35 12.47 -1.65
CA ILE A 106 3.19 11.84 -1.02
C ILE A 106 2.95 12.40 0.38
N CYS A 107 4.01 12.57 1.18
CA CYS A 107 3.89 13.21 2.50
C CYS A 107 3.31 14.62 2.39
N ASP A 108 3.82 15.43 1.44
CA ASP A 108 3.36 16.80 1.24
C ASP A 108 1.89 16.86 0.76
N LEU A 109 1.51 15.98 -0.18
CA LEU A 109 0.16 15.93 -0.76
C LEU A 109 -0.92 15.47 0.22
N LEU A 110 -0.58 14.50 1.07
CA LEU A 110 -1.54 13.86 1.97
C LEU A 110 -1.39 14.32 3.42
N ASP A 111 -0.46 15.23 3.68
CA ASP A 111 -0.10 15.72 5.03
C ASP A 111 0.17 14.54 5.98
N LEU A 112 1.13 13.68 5.59
CA LEU A 112 1.50 12.48 6.33
C LEU A 112 2.88 12.60 6.97
N PRO A 113 3.06 12.09 8.19
CA PRO A 113 4.37 11.94 8.79
C PRO A 113 5.25 10.99 7.97
N VAL A 114 6.49 11.41 7.69
CA VAL A 114 7.45 10.60 6.93
C VAL A 114 7.67 9.23 7.58
N SER A 115 7.69 9.16 8.90
CA SER A 115 7.88 7.91 9.66
C SER A 115 6.76 6.90 9.43
N GLU A 116 5.52 7.35 9.33
CA GLU A 116 4.35 6.50 9.07
C GLU A 116 4.37 5.98 7.64
N LEU A 117 4.72 6.83 6.67
CA LEU A 117 4.83 6.43 5.27
C LEU A 117 5.99 5.44 5.07
N TRP A 118 7.13 5.62 5.76
CA TRP A 118 8.23 4.66 5.75
C TRP A 118 7.85 3.31 6.35
N ARG A 119 7.08 3.30 7.45
CA ARG A 119 6.57 2.07 8.06
C ARG A 119 5.67 1.30 7.10
N PHE A 120 4.76 2.02 6.42
CA PHE A 120 3.89 1.45 5.39
C PHE A 120 4.70 0.90 4.22
N ARG A 121 5.66 1.67 3.70
CA ARG A 121 6.55 1.23 2.62
C ARG A 121 7.35 -0.01 3.00
N TYR A 122 7.89 -0.05 4.20
CA TYR A 122 8.60 -1.22 4.71
C TYR A 122 7.70 -2.46 4.79
N ALA A 123 6.45 -2.30 5.18
CA ALA A 123 5.49 -3.40 5.21
C ALA A 123 5.17 -3.94 3.81
N LEU A 124 5.06 -3.05 2.80
CA LEU A 124 4.96 -3.46 1.39
C LEU A 124 6.20 -4.24 0.94
N ASP A 125 7.40 -3.71 1.21
CA ASP A 125 8.67 -4.30 0.80
C ASP A 125 8.97 -5.66 1.42
N THR A 126 8.37 -5.93 2.58
CA THR A 126 8.53 -7.20 3.32
C THR A 126 7.37 -8.16 3.14
N GLY A 127 6.36 -7.83 2.31
CA GLY A 127 5.19 -8.66 2.07
C GLY A 127 4.27 -8.85 3.27
N ARG A 128 4.34 -7.93 4.25
CA ARG A 128 3.46 -7.96 5.44
C ARG A 128 2.06 -7.42 5.15
N LEU A 129 1.93 -6.60 4.12
CA LEU A 129 0.66 -6.06 3.66
C LEU A 129 0.19 -6.82 2.44
N ASN A 130 -1.08 -7.20 2.46
CA ASN A 130 -1.78 -7.72 1.31
C ASN A 130 -2.65 -6.60 0.71
N VAL A 131 -2.19 -5.98 -0.37
CA VAL A 131 -2.87 -4.85 -1.02
C VAL A 131 -3.86 -5.33 -2.09
N GLY A 132 -3.79 -6.60 -2.52
CA GLY A 132 -4.64 -7.17 -3.56
C GLY A 132 -6.14 -7.10 -3.24
N GLU A 133 -6.52 -7.25 -1.97
CA GLU A 133 -7.90 -7.02 -1.51
C GLU A 133 -8.25 -5.53 -1.40
N ILE A 134 -7.27 -4.67 -1.51
CA ILE A 134 -7.34 -3.25 -1.23
C ILE A 134 -7.30 -2.41 -2.52
N ALA A 135 -6.75 -2.89 -3.63
CA ALA A 135 -6.54 -2.11 -4.84
C ALA A 135 -7.84 -1.90 -5.65
N PRO A 136 -8.19 -0.66 -6.04
CA PRO A 136 -9.15 -0.44 -7.12
C PRO A 136 -8.51 -0.87 -8.45
N GLU A 137 -9.35 -1.24 -9.42
CA GLU A 137 -8.92 -1.48 -10.81
C GLU A 137 -7.88 -0.43 -11.24
N ALA A 138 -6.76 -0.92 -11.74
CA ALA A 138 -5.60 -0.11 -12.08
C ALA A 138 -5.98 1.07 -12.98
N ILE A 139 -5.66 2.28 -12.54
CA ILE A 139 -5.56 3.42 -13.45
C ILE A 139 -4.42 3.07 -14.41
N LYS A 140 -4.75 2.71 -15.64
CA LYS A 140 -3.76 2.56 -16.71
C LYS A 140 -3.18 3.94 -16.97
N VAL A 141 -2.00 4.18 -16.46
CA VAL A 141 -1.19 5.30 -16.90
C VAL A 141 -0.53 4.85 -18.20
N ASP A 142 -0.93 5.45 -19.31
CA ASP A 142 -0.24 5.25 -20.57
C ASP A 142 1.20 5.75 -20.44
N GLU A 143 2.11 4.82 -20.17
CA GLU A 143 3.54 5.11 -20.22
C GLU A 143 3.94 5.23 -21.69
N ALA A 144 4.49 6.38 -22.05
CA ALA A 144 5.17 6.55 -23.33
C ALA A 144 6.31 5.50 -23.40
N THR A 145 6.08 4.44 -24.13
CA THR A 145 7.04 3.34 -24.29
C THR A 145 8.24 3.88 -25.06
N ASP A 146 9.34 4.06 -24.39
CA ASP A 146 10.65 4.21 -25.05
C ASP A 146 10.94 2.86 -25.74
N SER A 147 10.96 2.83 -27.08
CA SER A 147 11.07 1.62 -27.91
C SER A 147 12.30 0.74 -27.61
N ASP A 148 13.21 1.24 -26.81
CA ASP A 148 14.45 0.58 -26.44
C ASP A 148 14.38 -0.24 -25.16
N ILE A 149 13.29 -0.18 -24.41
CA ILE A 149 13.12 -0.89 -23.14
C ILE A 149 11.91 -1.81 -23.28
N PRO A 150 12.00 -3.11 -22.90
CA PRO A 150 10.85 -4.00 -22.88
C PRO A 150 9.67 -3.39 -22.14
N SER A 151 8.44 -3.61 -22.61
CA SER A 151 7.24 -3.14 -21.93
C SER A 151 7.14 -3.69 -20.50
N LEU A 152 6.36 -3.06 -19.64
CA LEU A 152 6.20 -3.52 -18.26
C LEU A 152 5.61 -4.95 -18.20
N ASP A 153 4.70 -5.25 -19.12
CA ASP A 153 4.03 -6.55 -19.21
C ASP A 153 4.90 -7.64 -19.85
N ASP A 154 6.12 -7.30 -20.27
CA ASP A 154 7.03 -8.26 -20.89
C ASP A 154 7.53 -9.27 -19.83
N PRO A 155 7.35 -10.59 -20.09
CA PRO A 155 7.75 -11.62 -19.14
C PRO A 155 9.25 -11.64 -18.82
N VAL A 156 10.08 -10.97 -19.60
CA VAL A 156 11.53 -10.86 -19.40
C VAL A 156 11.88 -10.28 -18.04
N TRP A 157 11.08 -9.34 -17.53
CA TRP A 157 11.33 -8.74 -16.21
C TRP A 157 11.14 -9.74 -15.07
N ALA A 158 10.04 -10.50 -15.15
CA ALA A 158 9.79 -11.57 -14.17
C ALA A 158 10.84 -12.68 -14.27
N ALA A 159 11.19 -13.09 -15.50
CA ALA A 159 12.21 -14.10 -15.74
C ALA A 159 13.59 -13.70 -15.18
N LEU A 160 13.98 -12.43 -15.34
CA LEU A 160 15.23 -11.89 -14.77
C LEU A 160 15.21 -11.89 -13.25
N VAL A 161 14.12 -11.46 -12.64
CA VAL A 161 13.98 -11.38 -11.18
C VAL A 161 13.88 -12.77 -10.56
N ASP A 162 13.15 -13.69 -11.18
CA ASP A 162 13.01 -15.07 -10.72
C ASP A 162 14.28 -15.92 -10.97
N GLY A 163 15.31 -15.36 -11.63
CA GLY A 163 16.55 -16.06 -11.94
C GLY A 163 16.44 -17.09 -13.08
N LYS A 164 15.35 -17.05 -13.84
CA LYS A 164 15.17 -17.89 -15.05
C LYS A 164 15.95 -17.35 -16.25
N LEU A 165 16.16 -16.03 -16.28
CA LEU A 165 17.02 -15.35 -17.23
C LEU A 165 18.26 -14.85 -16.52
N GLU A 166 19.43 -15.22 -16.99
CA GLU A 166 20.71 -14.71 -16.53
C GLU A 166 21.29 -13.75 -17.55
N ILE A 167 21.75 -12.58 -17.10
CA ILE A 167 22.44 -11.59 -17.91
C ILE A 167 23.79 -11.24 -17.29
N ASP A 168 24.75 -10.87 -18.11
CA ASP A 168 26.05 -10.37 -17.63
C ASP A 168 25.90 -8.92 -17.13
N ILE A 169 25.89 -8.75 -15.80
CA ILE A 169 25.70 -7.45 -15.16
C ILE A 169 27.05 -6.84 -14.82
N ARG A 170 27.39 -5.75 -15.50
CA ARG A 170 28.63 -4.98 -15.30
C ARG A 170 28.47 -3.87 -14.28
N VAL A 171 27.27 -3.32 -14.16
CA VAL A 171 26.95 -2.21 -13.26
C VAL A 171 26.67 -2.74 -11.84
N LEU A 172 27.58 -2.43 -10.89
CA LEU A 172 27.46 -2.89 -9.50
C LEU A 172 26.11 -2.47 -8.85
N GLY A 173 25.64 -1.25 -9.14
CA GLY A 173 24.36 -0.75 -8.63
C GLY A 173 23.19 -1.62 -9.05
N LEU A 174 23.15 -2.05 -10.32
CA LEU A 174 22.13 -2.97 -10.83
C LEU A 174 22.24 -4.34 -10.15
N LYS A 175 23.45 -4.86 -10.00
CA LYS A 175 23.68 -6.17 -9.34
C LYS A 175 23.17 -6.18 -7.91
N LEU A 176 23.43 -5.13 -7.14
CA LEU A 176 22.96 -4.98 -5.77
C LEU A 176 21.43 -4.80 -5.72
N MET A 177 20.87 -4.00 -6.63
CA MET A 177 19.41 -3.80 -6.72
C MET A 177 18.70 -5.10 -7.05
N LEU A 178 19.17 -5.86 -8.04
CA LEU A 178 18.57 -7.14 -8.43
C LEU A 178 18.65 -8.17 -7.31
N SER A 179 19.81 -8.27 -6.63
CA SER A 179 19.98 -9.17 -5.47
C SER A 179 18.98 -8.85 -4.35
N ARG A 180 18.82 -7.56 -4.03
CA ARG A 180 17.85 -7.10 -3.04
C ARG A 180 16.40 -7.39 -3.48
N LEU A 181 16.09 -7.14 -4.75
CA LEU A 181 14.76 -7.38 -5.31
C LEU A 181 14.40 -8.86 -5.25
N ARG A 182 15.31 -9.76 -5.62
CA ARG A 182 15.11 -11.22 -5.52
C ARG A 182 14.78 -11.64 -4.09
N ALA A 183 15.55 -11.16 -3.11
CA ALA A 183 15.30 -11.46 -1.69
C ALA A 183 13.96 -10.90 -1.17
N GLN A 184 13.45 -9.81 -1.76
CA GLN A 184 12.13 -9.27 -1.45
C GLN A 184 11.02 -10.12 -2.08
N MET A 185 11.19 -10.51 -3.35
CA MET A 185 10.21 -11.30 -4.10
C MET A 185 9.93 -12.67 -3.49
N GLU A 186 10.92 -13.28 -2.81
CA GLU A 186 10.73 -14.55 -2.06
C GLU A 186 9.70 -14.41 -0.91
N LYS A 187 9.55 -13.21 -0.36
CA LYS A 187 8.69 -12.93 0.79
C LYS A 187 7.32 -12.36 0.37
N ILE A 188 7.24 -11.82 -0.83
CA ILE A 188 6.03 -11.15 -1.33
C ILE A 188 5.17 -12.18 -2.07
N THR A 189 4.00 -12.48 -1.51
CA THR A 189 3.00 -13.37 -2.13
C THR A 189 1.93 -12.60 -2.90
N ASP A 190 1.76 -11.31 -2.61
CA ASP A 190 0.79 -10.42 -3.24
C ASP A 190 1.23 -10.04 -4.66
N ALA A 191 0.41 -10.35 -5.66
CA ALA A 191 0.68 -10.09 -7.07
C ALA A 191 0.82 -8.59 -7.36
N GLU A 192 -0.04 -7.74 -6.78
CA GLU A 192 -0.01 -6.29 -7.01
C GLU A 192 1.28 -5.64 -6.49
N ILE A 193 1.79 -6.15 -5.35
CA ILE A 193 3.06 -5.69 -4.81
C ILE A 193 4.22 -6.17 -5.67
N ARG A 194 4.15 -7.41 -6.19
CA ARG A 194 5.16 -7.91 -7.14
C ARG A 194 5.22 -7.06 -8.39
N ASP A 195 4.07 -6.69 -8.97
CA ASP A 195 3.97 -5.82 -10.14
C ASP A 195 4.55 -4.43 -9.86
N LEU A 196 4.24 -3.84 -8.71
CA LEU A 196 4.84 -2.58 -8.29
C LEU A 196 6.38 -2.66 -8.26
N LYS A 197 6.93 -3.77 -7.75
CA LYS A 197 8.38 -3.97 -7.68
C LYS A 197 9.02 -4.16 -9.06
N LEU A 198 8.36 -4.87 -9.95
CA LEU A 198 8.80 -5.01 -11.34
C LEU A 198 8.78 -3.66 -12.06
N GLN A 199 7.74 -2.85 -11.85
CA GLN A 199 7.63 -1.51 -12.39
C GLN A 199 8.74 -0.58 -11.88
N GLU A 200 9.07 -0.62 -10.57
CA GLU A 200 10.21 0.12 -10.00
C GLU A 200 11.54 -0.31 -10.63
N PHE A 201 11.70 -1.60 -10.88
CA PHE A 201 12.89 -2.16 -11.50
C PHE A 201 13.04 -1.73 -12.96
N GLN A 202 11.96 -1.81 -13.75
CA GLN A 202 11.94 -1.30 -15.12
C GLN A 202 12.27 0.19 -15.18
N ARG A 203 11.72 1.01 -14.29
CA ARG A 203 12.02 2.44 -14.19
C ARG A 203 13.49 2.72 -13.87
N TYR A 204 14.14 1.84 -13.12
CA TYR A 204 15.58 1.95 -12.90
C TYR A 204 16.35 1.82 -14.21
N PHE A 205 15.97 0.88 -15.08
CA PHE A 205 16.55 0.76 -16.43
C PHE A 205 16.26 1.99 -17.27
N ALA A 206 15.04 2.51 -17.25
CA ALA A 206 14.67 3.72 -18.00
C ALA A 206 15.51 4.94 -17.57
N LYS A 207 15.66 5.16 -16.27
CA LYS A 207 16.46 6.26 -15.72
C LYS A 207 17.95 6.14 -16.01
N ASN A 208 18.47 4.92 -16.15
CA ASN A 208 19.89 4.64 -16.34
C ASN A 208 20.22 4.05 -17.71
N LYS A 209 19.38 4.25 -18.70
CA LYS A 209 19.44 3.64 -20.03
C LYS A 209 20.84 3.68 -20.68
N GLN A 210 21.48 4.85 -20.63
CA GLN A 210 22.81 5.03 -21.23
C GLN A 210 23.88 4.17 -20.53
N MET A 211 23.81 4.05 -19.21
CA MET A 211 24.76 3.28 -18.42
C MET A 211 24.49 1.77 -18.52
N LEU A 212 23.24 1.37 -18.76
CA LEU A 212 22.79 -0.02 -18.81
C LEU A 212 22.57 -0.54 -20.24
N SER A 213 23.20 0.10 -21.24
CA SER A 213 23.04 -0.27 -22.65
C SER A 213 23.42 -1.72 -22.95
N HIS A 214 24.46 -2.24 -22.29
CA HIS A 214 24.90 -3.63 -22.41
C HIS A 214 23.87 -4.61 -21.85
N GLU A 215 23.35 -4.35 -20.66
CA GLU A 215 22.33 -5.15 -19.99
C GLU A 215 20.99 -5.09 -20.74
N LEU A 216 20.60 -3.93 -21.27
CA LEU A 216 19.41 -3.77 -22.10
C LEU A 216 19.47 -4.58 -23.40
N ALA A 217 20.64 -4.65 -24.04
CA ALA A 217 20.81 -5.48 -25.24
C ALA A 217 20.54 -6.95 -24.95
N GLN A 218 21.06 -7.48 -23.84
CA GLN A 218 20.83 -8.87 -23.41
C GLN A 218 19.37 -9.13 -23.04
N LEU A 219 18.70 -8.15 -22.40
CA LEU A 219 17.27 -8.28 -22.09
C LEU A 219 16.40 -8.39 -23.34
N ARG A 220 16.73 -7.66 -24.41
CA ARG A 220 16.00 -7.75 -25.71
C ARG A 220 16.20 -9.11 -26.36
N GLU A 221 17.41 -9.63 -26.33
CA GLU A 221 17.70 -10.96 -26.83
C GLU A 221 16.97 -12.03 -26.01
N GLY A 222 16.92 -11.87 -24.69
CA GLY A 222 16.17 -12.72 -23.78
C GLY A 222 14.65 -12.66 -24.00
N ALA A 223 14.09 -11.47 -24.25
CA ALA A 223 12.66 -11.28 -24.54
C ALA A 223 12.22 -11.99 -25.85
N ALA A 224 13.12 -12.13 -26.83
CA ALA A 224 12.86 -12.89 -28.05
C ALA A 224 12.90 -14.41 -27.85
N SER A 225 13.38 -14.89 -26.70
CA SER A 225 13.60 -16.31 -26.40
C SER A 225 12.68 -16.87 -25.31
N VAL A 226 11.86 -16.04 -24.63
CA VAL A 226 10.87 -16.38 -23.61
C VAL A 226 9.48 -16.40 -24.24
#